data_4f62af02a37614fbbd791c5d4532c7dc
#
_entry.id   4f62af02a37614fbbd791c5d4532c7dc
#
_cell.length_a   1.000
_cell.length_b   1.000
_cell.length_c   1.000
_cell.angle_alpha   90.00
_cell.angle_beta   90.00
_cell.angle_gamma   90.00
#
_symmetry.space_group_name_H-M   'P 1'
#
loop_
_entity.id
_entity.type
_entity.pdbx_description
1 polymer ?
#
loop_
_entity_poly.entity_id
_entity_poly.type
_entity_poly.pdbx_seq_one_letter_code
_entity_poly.pdbx_strand_id
1 'polypeptide(L)'
;MTSRSIIAALFLFAAIVFVPTSAIAQEGEPVVVDEVIAQVNDGVVTLSQLKREMKERVETLKQNGMSAEQAQAEVEKRKAELIATLINEQLLLAKGKELDLSERVEAQVNKRMLEVAVENKLNSIEKLEEAMRQSGVDPVETRQTMRTEMMKQAVLEGDVDSKLFYGLSIDELRKYFEANKNKFLKPETVELSEIFLSLAGKPEADVKARANQLVVQIRGGADFGTLATAYSERSQHNKGKVGLFEVINLRPDIAAAIKNVQAGGVGEPLKTDEGYQILRVDARTAGSSTPTFNEMKVREVITTERLPKAREQYLQQLRNDAYVSVAEAYRAAVTPLLNIVPPAAATKTNKDKNEKP
;
A
#
# COMPACT_ATOMS: atom_id res chain seq x y z
N MET A 1 60.15 76.89 32.24
CA MET A 1 61.06 77.51 31.25
C MET A 1 60.63 77.02 29.94
N THR A 2 59.87 77.78 29.19
CA THR A 2 60.19 78.39 27.87
C THR A 2 60.56 77.36 26.83
N SER A 3 59.96 77.29 25.66
CA SER A 3 59.62 78.32 24.69
C SER A 3 58.84 77.65 23.54
N ARG A 4 57.75 78.15 23.04
CA ARG A 4 57.57 78.90 21.79
C ARG A 4 58.26 78.20 20.57
N SER A 5 57.66 77.86 19.44
CA SER A 5 56.78 78.54 18.48
C SER A 5 56.81 77.64 17.19
N ILE A 6 56.01 77.56 16.29
CA ILE A 6 55.42 78.36 15.25
C ILE A 6 54.84 77.42 14.21
N ILE A 7 53.62 77.49 13.94
CA ILE A 7 52.83 77.50 12.74
C ILE A 7 53.54 77.10 11.39
N ALA A 8 53.04 76.13 10.72
CA ALA A 8 52.91 76.14 9.26
C ALA A 8 51.70 75.30 8.86
N ALA A 9 50.69 75.97 8.33
CA ALA A 9 49.52 75.42 7.70
C ALA A 9 49.89 74.85 6.31
N LEU A 10 49.59 73.61 6.04
CA LEU A 10 49.62 73.07 4.70
C LEU A 10 48.22 72.49 4.41
N PHE A 11 47.50 73.21 3.57
CA PHE A 11 46.25 72.77 3.00
C PHE A 11 46.54 71.58 1.98
N LEU A 12 46.18 70.36 2.40
CA LEU A 12 46.16 69.24 1.46
C LEU A 12 44.71 68.98 1.00
N PHE A 13 44.49 69.36 -0.24
CA PHE A 13 43.19 69.13 -0.97
C PHE A 13 43.06 67.64 -1.21
N ALA A 14 42.31 66.92 -0.37
CA ALA A 14 41.97 65.51 -0.66
C ALA A 14 40.87 65.44 -1.72
N ALA A 15 41.23 65.09 -2.92
CA ALA A 15 40.29 64.72 -3.99
C ALA A 15 39.61 63.39 -3.62
N ILE A 16 38.34 63.45 -3.21
CA ILE A 16 37.50 62.28 -3.01
C ILE A 16 37.20 61.71 -4.40
N VAL A 17 37.92 60.64 -4.76
CA VAL A 17 37.56 59.79 -5.94
C VAL A 17 36.29 59.00 -5.61
N PHE A 18 35.19 59.42 -6.17
CA PHE A 18 33.91 58.69 -6.12
C PHE A 18 34.05 57.49 -7.05
N VAL A 19 34.39 56.32 -6.49
CA VAL A 19 34.32 55.03 -7.22
C VAL A 19 32.88 54.59 -7.20
N PRO A 20 32.19 54.47 -8.35
CA PRO A 20 30.89 53.89 -8.36
C PRO A 20 31.03 52.40 -8.01
N THR A 21 30.58 51.99 -6.85
CA THR A 21 30.36 50.57 -6.51
C THR A 21 29.25 50.08 -7.40
N SER A 22 29.60 49.40 -8.51
CA SER A 22 28.63 48.57 -9.24
C SER A 22 28.09 47.54 -8.28
N ALA A 23 26.86 47.75 -7.81
CA ALA A 23 26.10 46.69 -7.14
C ALA A 23 25.98 45.52 -8.12
N ILE A 24 26.78 44.49 -7.91
CA ILE A 24 26.57 43.21 -8.57
C ILE A 24 25.22 42.72 -8.00
N ALA A 25 24.17 42.85 -8.79
CA ALA A 25 22.94 42.18 -8.53
C ALA A 25 23.30 40.68 -8.45
N GLN A 26 23.27 40.12 -7.28
CA GLN A 26 23.39 38.69 -7.07
C GLN A 26 22.14 38.10 -7.73
N GLU A 27 22.26 37.64 -8.99
CA GLU A 27 21.27 36.79 -9.62
C GLU A 27 21.12 35.59 -8.66
N GLY A 28 20.01 35.52 -7.94
CA GLY A 28 19.68 34.39 -7.13
C GLY A 28 19.77 33.14 -8.02
N GLU A 29 20.37 32.08 -7.52
CA GLU A 29 20.41 30.80 -8.22
C GLU A 29 19.00 30.51 -8.74
N PRO A 30 18.86 30.06 -10.01
CA PRO A 30 17.54 29.76 -10.55
C PRO A 30 16.88 28.72 -9.67
N VAL A 31 15.84 29.13 -8.95
CA VAL A 31 14.98 28.19 -8.24
C VAL A 31 14.38 27.31 -9.32
N VAL A 32 14.79 26.05 -9.38
CA VAL A 32 14.18 25.07 -10.29
C VAL A 32 12.74 24.93 -9.86
N VAL A 33 11.85 25.61 -10.55
CA VAL A 33 10.40 25.46 -10.36
C VAL A 33 10.03 24.12 -10.94
N ASP A 34 9.50 23.22 -10.11
CA ASP A 34 9.06 21.90 -10.55
C ASP A 34 7.92 22.05 -11.59
N GLU A 35 8.00 21.29 -12.67
CA GLU A 35 7.02 21.36 -13.76
C GLU A 35 5.66 20.82 -13.28
N VAL A 36 4.61 21.63 -13.40
CA VAL A 36 3.24 21.22 -13.09
C VAL A 36 2.67 20.43 -14.27
N ILE A 37 2.34 19.16 -14.06
CA ILE A 37 1.75 18.27 -15.05
C ILE A 37 0.23 18.18 -14.94
N ALA A 38 -0.35 18.44 -13.75
CA ALA A 38 -1.78 18.63 -13.57
C ALA A 38 -2.07 19.54 -12.38
N GLN A 39 -3.17 20.29 -12.46
CA GLN A 39 -3.75 21.05 -11.36
C GLN A 39 -5.07 20.42 -10.95
N VAL A 40 -5.29 20.30 -9.64
CA VAL A 40 -6.51 19.73 -9.03
C VAL A 40 -6.95 20.67 -7.92
N ASN A 41 -7.99 21.47 -8.15
CA ASN A 41 -8.38 22.57 -7.29
C ASN A 41 -7.17 23.47 -6.96
N ASP A 42 -6.82 23.63 -5.68
CA ASP A 42 -5.65 24.38 -5.22
C ASP A 42 -4.36 23.52 -5.18
N GLY A 43 -4.47 22.23 -5.43
CA GLY A 43 -3.34 21.29 -5.45
C GLY A 43 -2.73 21.12 -6.83
N VAL A 44 -1.50 20.65 -6.87
CA VAL A 44 -0.78 20.37 -8.12
C VAL A 44 -0.16 18.98 -8.10
N VAL A 45 -0.08 18.38 -9.27
CA VAL A 45 0.76 17.18 -9.54
C VAL A 45 1.95 17.62 -10.32
N THR A 46 3.15 17.30 -9.86
CA THR A 46 4.40 17.76 -10.48
C THR A 46 5.14 16.64 -11.20
N LEU A 47 6.03 17.04 -12.11
CA LEU A 47 6.88 16.10 -12.83
C LEU A 47 7.81 15.32 -11.88
N SER A 48 8.30 15.95 -10.82
CA SER A 48 9.13 15.29 -9.81
C SER A 48 8.36 14.23 -9.05
N GLN A 49 7.10 14.47 -8.69
CA GLN A 49 6.22 13.46 -8.11
C GLN A 49 6.04 12.26 -9.05
N LEU A 50 5.73 12.52 -10.32
CA LEU A 50 5.58 11.46 -11.32
C LEU A 50 6.86 10.63 -11.48
N LYS A 51 8.02 11.29 -11.59
CA LYS A 51 9.31 10.60 -11.72
C LYS A 51 9.62 9.71 -10.51
N ARG A 52 9.31 10.17 -9.29
CA ARG A 52 9.46 9.38 -8.08
C ARG A 52 8.58 8.13 -8.12
N GLU A 53 7.30 8.29 -8.40
CA GLU A 53 6.36 7.17 -8.49
C GLU A 53 6.76 6.14 -9.57
N MET A 54 7.20 6.63 -10.73
CA MET A 54 7.73 5.78 -11.79
C MET A 54 8.94 4.99 -11.33
N LYS A 55 9.89 5.62 -10.62
CA LYS A 55 11.09 4.97 -10.10
C LYS A 55 10.71 3.86 -9.09
N GLU A 56 9.83 4.15 -8.16
CA GLU A 56 9.37 3.16 -7.17
C GLU A 56 8.69 1.95 -7.83
N ARG A 57 7.87 2.19 -8.86
CA ARG A 57 7.26 1.11 -9.67
C ARG A 57 8.29 0.26 -10.38
N VAL A 58 9.30 0.88 -10.97
CA VAL A 58 10.41 0.15 -11.62
C VAL A 58 11.13 -0.73 -10.61
N GLU A 59 11.47 -0.21 -9.42
CA GLU A 59 12.15 -1.00 -8.39
C GLU A 59 11.27 -2.16 -7.90
N THR A 60 9.98 -1.94 -7.72
CA THR A 60 9.03 -3.01 -7.33
C THR A 60 8.97 -4.12 -8.40
N LEU A 61 8.90 -3.77 -9.69
CA LEU A 61 8.89 -4.76 -10.77
C LEU A 61 10.20 -5.54 -10.86
N LYS A 62 11.34 -4.88 -10.61
CA LYS A 62 12.65 -5.55 -10.52
C LYS A 62 12.73 -6.53 -9.36
N GLN A 63 12.23 -6.17 -8.19
CA GLN A 63 12.14 -7.07 -7.03
C GLN A 63 11.27 -8.29 -7.31
N ASN A 64 10.25 -8.14 -8.16
CA ASN A 64 9.39 -9.23 -8.63
C ASN A 64 10.00 -10.06 -9.78
N GLY A 65 11.29 -9.85 -10.09
CA GLY A 65 12.05 -10.66 -11.07
C GLY A 65 12.04 -10.14 -12.51
N MET A 66 11.50 -8.93 -12.75
CA MET A 66 11.54 -8.32 -14.08
C MET A 66 12.92 -7.69 -14.37
N SER A 67 13.40 -7.74 -15.61
CA SER A 67 14.63 -7.02 -15.97
C SER A 67 14.44 -5.51 -15.86
N ALA A 68 15.54 -4.75 -15.66
CA ALA A 68 15.47 -3.29 -15.56
C ALA A 68 14.86 -2.63 -16.80
N GLU A 69 15.21 -3.13 -17.99
CA GLU A 69 14.70 -2.63 -19.27
C GLU A 69 13.20 -2.89 -19.44
N GLN A 70 12.76 -4.11 -19.10
CA GLN A 70 11.35 -4.50 -19.15
C GLN A 70 10.51 -3.70 -18.15
N ALA A 71 11.02 -3.54 -16.91
CA ALA A 71 10.36 -2.76 -15.87
C ALA A 71 10.19 -1.30 -16.28
N GLN A 72 11.25 -0.68 -16.84
CA GLN A 72 11.22 0.69 -17.32
C GLN A 72 10.20 0.86 -18.47
N ALA A 73 10.20 -0.05 -19.44
CA ALA A 73 9.26 -0.01 -20.57
C ALA A 73 7.80 -0.18 -20.12
N GLU A 74 7.54 -1.08 -19.16
CA GLU A 74 6.19 -1.31 -18.62
C GLU A 74 5.68 -0.09 -17.85
N VAL A 75 6.53 0.55 -17.04
CA VAL A 75 6.17 1.77 -16.31
C VAL A 75 5.93 2.94 -17.25
N GLU A 76 6.78 3.13 -18.27
CA GLU A 76 6.57 4.20 -19.26
C GLU A 76 5.26 4.00 -20.04
N LYS A 77 4.91 2.78 -20.40
CA LYS A 77 3.62 2.45 -21.03
C LYS A 77 2.42 2.85 -20.18
N ARG A 78 2.54 2.76 -18.84
CA ARG A 78 1.49 3.10 -17.87
C ARG A 78 1.58 4.52 -17.31
N LYS A 79 2.40 5.37 -17.88
CA LYS A 79 2.62 6.74 -17.40
C LYS A 79 1.34 7.56 -17.28
N ALA A 80 0.43 7.43 -18.24
CA ALA A 80 -0.86 8.14 -18.20
C ALA A 80 -1.73 7.65 -17.02
N GLU A 81 -1.73 6.35 -16.73
CA GLU A 81 -2.43 5.76 -15.58
C GLU A 81 -1.85 6.26 -14.26
N LEU A 82 -0.52 6.40 -14.17
CA LEU A 82 0.14 6.95 -12.98
C LEU A 82 -0.25 8.42 -12.76
N ILE A 83 -0.30 9.22 -13.81
CA ILE A 83 -0.76 10.63 -13.71
C ILE A 83 -2.22 10.67 -13.24
N ALA A 84 -3.11 9.84 -13.80
CA ALA A 84 -4.49 9.76 -13.36
C ALA A 84 -4.61 9.33 -11.89
N THR A 85 -3.74 8.43 -11.43
CA THR A 85 -3.66 8.01 -10.03
C THR A 85 -3.24 9.17 -9.13
N LEU A 86 -2.22 9.94 -9.50
CA LEU A 86 -1.77 11.11 -8.75
C LEU A 86 -2.85 12.22 -8.70
N ILE A 87 -3.63 12.40 -9.78
CA ILE A 87 -4.79 13.30 -9.79
C ILE A 87 -5.85 12.84 -8.79
N ASN A 88 -6.20 11.54 -8.80
CA ASN A 88 -7.16 10.97 -7.83
C ASN A 88 -6.65 11.11 -6.39
N GLU A 89 -5.35 10.96 -6.16
CA GLU A 89 -4.75 11.20 -4.86
C GLU A 89 -4.94 12.65 -4.40
N GLN A 90 -4.67 13.63 -5.27
CA GLN A 90 -4.88 15.04 -4.93
C GLN A 90 -6.36 15.35 -4.63
N LEU A 91 -7.30 14.72 -5.32
CA LEU A 91 -8.73 14.85 -5.04
C LEU A 91 -9.07 14.33 -3.63
N LEU A 92 -8.55 13.16 -3.26
CA LEU A 92 -8.77 12.60 -1.92
C LEU A 92 -8.10 13.45 -0.83
N LEU A 93 -6.89 13.98 -1.07
CA LEU A 93 -6.22 14.87 -0.12
C LEU A 93 -7.00 16.19 0.06
N ALA A 94 -7.50 16.77 -1.02
CA ALA A 94 -8.33 17.96 -0.96
C ALA A 94 -9.63 17.68 -0.16
N LYS A 95 -10.28 16.55 -0.40
CA LYS A 95 -11.47 16.13 0.33
C LYS A 95 -11.18 15.86 1.80
N GLY A 96 -10.06 15.27 2.14
CA GLY A 96 -9.63 15.06 3.53
C GLY A 96 -9.42 16.36 4.29
N LYS A 97 -8.90 17.40 3.62
CA LYS A 97 -8.79 18.76 4.19
C LYS A 97 -10.16 19.40 4.39
N GLU A 98 -11.05 19.28 3.40
CA GLU A 98 -12.44 19.79 3.50
C GLU A 98 -13.20 19.14 4.68
N LEU A 99 -12.93 17.87 4.98
CA LEU A 99 -13.52 17.11 6.08
C LEU A 99 -12.78 17.28 7.42
N ASP A 100 -11.84 18.21 7.52
CA ASP A 100 -11.03 18.50 8.72
C ASP A 100 -10.35 17.26 9.34
N LEU A 101 -9.91 16.30 8.49
CA LEU A 101 -9.31 15.06 8.94
C LEU A 101 -7.82 15.19 9.33
N SER A 102 -7.21 16.36 9.16
CA SER A 102 -5.76 16.55 9.30
C SER A 102 -5.24 16.20 10.69
N GLU A 103 -5.89 16.66 11.76
CA GLU A 103 -5.47 16.35 13.13
C GLU A 103 -5.62 14.86 13.47
N ARG A 104 -6.74 14.26 13.05
CA ARG A 104 -6.99 12.82 13.23
C ARG A 104 -5.93 11.98 12.53
N VAL A 105 -5.58 12.34 11.30
CA VAL A 105 -4.55 11.65 10.51
C VAL A 105 -3.18 11.81 11.15
N GLU A 106 -2.81 13.00 11.63
CA GLU A 106 -1.52 13.21 12.31
C GLU A 106 -1.40 12.38 13.59
N ALA A 107 -2.48 12.27 14.36
CA ALA A 107 -2.51 11.40 15.54
C ALA A 107 -2.31 9.91 15.15
N GLN A 108 -2.90 9.46 14.03
CA GLN A 108 -2.71 8.10 13.52
C GLN A 108 -1.28 7.86 13.02
N VAL A 109 -0.68 8.84 12.33
CA VAL A 109 0.74 8.78 11.90
C VAL A 109 1.65 8.63 13.12
N ASN A 110 1.46 9.46 14.15
CA ASN A 110 2.26 9.37 15.37
C ASN A 110 2.09 8.03 16.08
N LYS A 111 0.85 7.52 16.15
CA LYS A 111 0.58 6.20 16.72
C LYS A 111 1.32 5.10 15.93
N ARG A 112 1.25 5.12 14.61
CA ARG A 112 1.93 4.12 13.77
C ARG A 112 3.45 4.20 13.88
N MET A 113 4.01 5.40 13.92
CA MET A 113 5.45 5.60 14.15
C MET A 113 5.89 5.02 15.50
N LEU A 114 5.10 5.22 16.55
CA LEU A 114 5.38 4.63 17.86
C LEU A 114 5.28 3.10 17.84
N GLU A 115 4.28 2.53 17.19
CA GLU A 115 4.13 1.08 17.01
C GLU A 115 5.37 0.49 16.32
N VAL A 116 5.81 1.10 15.22
CA VAL A 116 7.02 0.69 14.50
C VAL A 116 8.27 0.82 15.38
N ALA A 117 8.37 1.87 16.21
CA ALA A 117 9.47 2.00 17.17
C ALA A 117 9.50 0.82 18.15
N VAL A 118 8.35 0.47 18.74
CA VAL A 118 8.22 -0.63 19.70
C VAL A 118 8.53 -2.00 19.02
N GLU A 119 8.02 -2.24 17.81
CA GLU A 119 8.30 -3.44 17.03
C GLU A 119 9.83 -3.62 16.80
N ASN A 120 10.55 -2.53 16.63
CA ASN A 120 12.01 -2.49 16.47
C ASN A 120 12.79 -2.33 17.80
N LYS A 121 12.12 -2.53 18.94
CA LYS A 121 12.70 -2.45 20.30
C LYS A 121 13.26 -1.05 20.61
N LEU A 122 12.71 -0.02 20.01
CA LEU A 122 13.00 1.39 20.29
C LEU A 122 11.90 1.96 21.18
N ASN A 123 12.26 2.91 22.07
CA ASN A 123 11.35 3.38 23.12
C ASN A 123 10.66 4.68 22.75
N SER A 124 11.01 5.29 21.61
CA SER A 124 10.42 6.55 21.19
C SER A 124 10.51 6.76 19.69
N ILE A 125 9.69 7.67 19.19
CA ILE A 125 9.68 8.08 17.78
C ILE A 125 11.01 8.71 17.37
N GLU A 126 11.63 9.52 18.25
CA GLU A 126 12.90 10.18 17.97
C GLU A 126 14.02 9.17 17.70
N LYS A 127 14.07 8.08 18.49
CA LYS A 127 15.02 6.98 18.23
C LYS A 127 14.75 6.23 16.94
N LEU A 128 13.49 6.07 16.58
CA LEU A 128 13.12 5.50 15.29
C LEU A 128 13.60 6.39 14.15
N GLU A 129 13.36 7.69 14.23
CA GLU A 129 13.79 8.66 13.21
C GLU A 129 15.32 8.71 13.08
N GLU A 130 16.04 8.58 14.18
CA GLU A 130 17.51 8.50 14.15
C GLU A 130 17.97 7.20 13.46
N ALA A 131 17.38 6.05 13.79
CA ALA A 131 17.67 4.77 13.15
C ALA A 131 17.35 4.79 11.64
N MET A 132 16.26 5.44 11.25
CA MET A 132 15.91 5.67 9.85
C MET A 132 16.98 6.46 9.11
N ARG A 133 17.44 7.60 9.67
CA ARG A 133 18.52 8.41 9.06
C ARG A 133 19.81 7.61 8.91
N GLN A 134 20.18 6.82 9.93
CA GLN A 134 21.36 5.93 9.87
C GLN A 134 21.25 4.87 8.78
N SER A 135 20.02 4.44 8.46
CA SER A 135 19.74 3.48 7.39
C SER A 135 19.52 4.14 6.01
N GLY A 136 19.70 5.45 5.90
CA GLY A 136 19.52 6.20 4.65
C GLY A 136 18.04 6.48 4.30
N VAL A 137 17.13 6.34 5.26
CA VAL A 137 15.70 6.63 5.09
C VAL A 137 15.40 8.01 5.69
N ASP A 138 14.77 8.89 4.92
CA ASP A 138 14.34 10.21 5.41
C ASP A 138 13.05 10.08 6.24
N PRO A 139 13.09 10.43 7.56
CA PRO A 139 11.90 10.37 8.41
C PRO A 139 10.82 11.38 8.00
N VAL A 140 11.19 12.53 7.45
CA VAL A 140 10.23 13.57 7.04
C VAL A 140 9.45 13.08 5.81
N GLU A 141 10.13 12.53 4.82
CA GLU A 141 9.51 11.94 3.64
C GLU A 141 8.62 10.75 4.02
N THR A 142 9.10 9.88 4.91
CA THR A 142 8.32 8.74 5.40
C THR A 142 7.04 9.20 6.11
N ARG A 143 7.11 10.20 6.99
CA ARG A 143 5.92 10.78 7.64
C ARG A 143 4.96 11.38 6.62
N GLN A 144 5.48 12.07 5.61
CA GLN A 144 4.64 12.66 4.56
C GLN A 144 3.93 11.58 3.75
N THR A 145 4.61 10.51 3.39
CA THR A 145 4.01 9.35 2.70
C THR A 145 2.92 8.71 3.55
N MET A 146 3.21 8.44 4.84
CA MET A 146 2.22 7.90 5.77
C MET A 146 0.99 8.81 5.90
N ARG A 147 1.19 10.12 6.01
CA ARG A 147 0.11 11.11 6.10
C ARG A 147 -0.76 11.08 4.84
N THR A 148 -0.15 11.03 3.67
CA THR A 148 -0.84 10.94 2.39
C THR A 148 -1.70 9.67 2.32
N GLU A 149 -1.12 8.50 2.63
CA GLU A 149 -1.84 7.24 2.59
C GLU A 149 -2.99 7.17 3.61
N MET A 150 -2.72 7.58 4.86
CA MET A 150 -3.74 7.59 5.91
C MET A 150 -4.86 8.59 5.62
N MET A 151 -4.57 9.73 4.99
CA MET A 151 -5.60 10.69 4.58
C MET A 151 -6.51 10.09 3.50
N LYS A 152 -5.95 9.48 2.46
CA LYS A 152 -6.71 8.78 1.41
C LYS A 152 -7.60 7.69 2.00
N GLN A 153 -7.03 6.88 2.89
CA GLN A 153 -7.75 5.80 3.55
C GLN A 153 -8.89 6.37 4.42
N ALA A 154 -8.65 7.40 5.22
CA ALA A 154 -9.66 7.99 6.11
C ALA A 154 -10.84 8.56 5.34
N VAL A 155 -10.60 9.20 4.19
CA VAL A 155 -11.67 9.70 3.31
C VAL A 155 -12.49 8.55 2.74
N LEU A 156 -11.83 7.53 2.16
CA LEU A 156 -12.53 6.39 1.58
C LEU A 156 -13.29 5.58 2.63
N GLU A 157 -12.70 5.36 3.80
CA GLU A 157 -13.34 4.66 4.91
C GLU A 157 -14.60 5.41 5.40
N GLY A 158 -14.52 6.73 5.57
CA GLY A 158 -15.64 7.53 6.04
C GLY A 158 -16.74 7.70 5.00
N ASP A 159 -16.37 8.08 3.78
CA ASP A 159 -17.34 8.47 2.75
C ASP A 159 -17.86 7.32 1.89
N VAL A 160 -17.13 6.22 1.81
CA VAL A 160 -17.51 5.08 0.97
C VAL A 160 -17.72 3.81 1.79
N ASP A 161 -16.67 3.32 2.46
CA ASP A 161 -16.67 1.98 3.05
C ASP A 161 -17.69 1.86 4.18
N SER A 162 -17.67 2.82 5.12
CA SER A 162 -18.61 2.84 6.25
C SER A 162 -20.05 3.05 5.79
N LYS A 163 -20.27 3.96 4.83
CA LYS A 163 -21.61 4.22 4.29
C LYS A 163 -22.16 2.99 3.56
N LEU A 164 -21.32 2.30 2.79
CA LEU A 164 -21.71 1.06 2.12
C LEU A 164 -22.01 -0.04 3.14
N PHE A 165 -21.16 -0.22 4.14
CA PHE A 165 -21.29 -1.28 5.13
C PHE A 165 -22.54 -1.08 5.99
N TYR A 166 -22.73 0.08 6.60
CA TYR A 166 -23.85 0.35 7.50
C TYR A 166 -25.16 0.69 6.76
N GLY A 167 -25.09 1.09 5.50
CA GLY A 167 -26.26 1.41 4.68
C GLY A 167 -27.07 0.21 4.21
N LEU A 168 -26.54 -1.02 4.31
CA LEU A 168 -27.28 -2.22 3.89
C LEU A 168 -28.41 -2.54 4.86
N SER A 169 -29.64 -2.62 4.35
CA SER A 169 -30.82 -3.00 5.15
C SER A 169 -30.85 -4.51 5.42
N ILE A 170 -31.55 -4.91 6.49
CA ILE A 170 -31.70 -6.34 6.82
C ILE A 170 -32.41 -7.13 5.72
N ASP A 171 -33.35 -6.50 5.02
CA ASP A 171 -34.06 -7.14 3.90
C ASP A 171 -33.14 -7.38 2.70
N GLU A 172 -32.26 -6.43 2.42
CA GLU A 172 -31.23 -6.58 1.38
C GLU A 172 -30.24 -7.69 1.73
N LEU A 173 -29.80 -7.76 2.99
CA LEU A 173 -28.95 -8.83 3.49
C LEU A 173 -29.60 -10.20 3.36
N ARG A 174 -30.87 -10.33 3.75
CA ARG A 174 -31.64 -11.58 3.61
C ARG A 174 -31.82 -11.97 2.14
N LYS A 175 -32.18 -11.05 1.28
CA LYS A 175 -32.32 -11.28 -0.15
C LYS A 175 -31.01 -11.75 -0.80
N TYR A 176 -29.91 -11.12 -0.42
CA TYR A 176 -28.59 -11.52 -0.91
C TYR A 176 -28.20 -12.90 -0.41
N PHE A 177 -28.41 -13.19 0.87
CA PHE A 177 -28.17 -14.51 1.47
C PHE A 177 -28.96 -15.61 0.74
N GLU A 178 -30.25 -15.41 0.52
CA GLU A 178 -31.10 -16.40 -0.18
C GLU A 178 -30.60 -16.68 -1.61
N ALA A 179 -30.15 -15.64 -2.32
CA ALA A 179 -29.62 -15.76 -3.67
C ALA A 179 -28.20 -16.36 -3.73
N ASN A 180 -27.45 -16.36 -2.60
CA ASN A 180 -26.03 -16.73 -2.56
C ASN A 180 -25.71 -17.75 -1.45
N LYS A 181 -26.64 -18.64 -1.12
CA LYS A 181 -26.52 -19.61 -0.01
C LYS A 181 -25.19 -20.36 0.03
N ASN A 182 -24.64 -20.70 -1.14
CA ASN A 182 -23.38 -21.44 -1.21
C ASN A 182 -22.17 -20.69 -0.64
N LYS A 183 -22.20 -19.34 -0.62
CA LYS A 183 -21.15 -18.51 0.00
C LYS A 183 -21.17 -18.53 1.53
N PHE A 184 -22.26 -19.03 2.13
CA PHE A 184 -22.50 -19.01 3.56
C PHE A 184 -22.56 -20.41 4.17
N LEU A 185 -22.08 -21.40 3.44
CA LEU A 185 -21.80 -22.71 3.99
C LEU A 185 -20.59 -22.60 4.93
N LYS A 186 -20.66 -23.30 6.06
CA LYS A 186 -19.49 -23.43 6.93
C LYS A 186 -18.48 -24.32 6.21
N PRO A 187 -17.27 -23.84 5.91
CA PRO A 187 -16.26 -24.66 5.26
C PRO A 187 -15.79 -25.79 6.20
N GLU A 188 -15.35 -26.88 5.59
CA GLU A 188 -14.59 -27.89 6.32
C GLU A 188 -13.27 -27.32 6.79
N THR A 189 -12.90 -27.56 8.05
CA THR A 189 -11.63 -27.13 8.61
C THR A 189 -10.80 -28.30 9.11
N VAL A 190 -9.47 -28.16 8.98
CA VAL A 190 -8.48 -29.14 9.46
C VAL A 190 -7.40 -28.45 10.26
N GLU A 191 -7.02 -29.02 11.38
CA GLU A 191 -5.81 -28.65 12.11
C GLU A 191 -4.69 -29.58 11.64
N LEU A 192 -3.57 -29.00 11.18
CA LEU A 192 -2.47 -29.74 10.58
C LEU A 192 -1.19 -29.62 11.38
N SER A 193 -0.44 -30.73 11.39
CA SER A 193 0.97 -30.78 11.77
C SER A 193 1.80 -31.31 10.62
N GLU A 194 3.05 -30.86 10.50
CA GLU A 194 3.97 -31.15 9.41
C GLU A 194 5.32 -31.67 9.91
N ILE A 195 5.89 -32.65 9.19
CA ILE A 195 7.32 -32.93 9.18
C ILE A 195 7.81 -32.67 7.77
N PHE A 196 8.75 -31.74 7.62
CA PHE A 196 9.34 -31.38 6.33
C PHE A 196 10.79 -31.86 6.25
N LEU A 197 11.11 -32.58 5.18
CA LEU A 197 12.47 -33.08 4.87
C LEU A 197 12.95 -32.44 3.57
N SER A 198 13.97 -31.60 3.64
CA SER A 198 14.51 -30.87 2.50
C SER A 198 15.33 -31.78 1.58
N LEU A 199 15.24 -31.51 0.27
CA LEU A 199 16.11 -32.10 -0.78
C LEU A 199 17.46 -31.37 -0.91
N ALA A 200 17.64 -30.21 -0.25
CA ALA A 200 18.86 -29.42 -0.38
C ALA A 200 20.11 -30.23 -0.01
N GLY A 201 20.97 -30.48 -1.00
CA GLY A 201 22.23 -31.22 -0.84
C GLY A 201 22.08 -32.71 -0.52
N LYS A 202 20.91 -33.33 -0.75
CA LYS A 202 20.60 -34.71 -0.42
C LYS A 202 20.06 -35.46 -1.64
N PRO A 203 20.42 -36.76 -1.84
CA PRO A 203 19.79 -37.59 -2.86
C PRO A 203 18.29 -37.75 -2.58
N GLU A 204 17.47 -37.55 -3.60
CA GLU A 204 16.00 -37.66 -3.46
C GLU A 204 15.53 -39.02 -2.93
N ALA A 205 16.21 -40.10 -3.39
CA ALA A 205 15.89 -41.46 -2.95
C ALA A 205 16.02 -41.63 -1.44
N ASP A 206 17.05 -41.05 -0.83
CA ASP A 206 17.31 -41.14 0.61
C ASP A 206 16.28 -40.35 1.41
N VAL A 207 15.97 -39.14 0.95
CA VAL A 207 14.93 -38.28 1.60
C VAL A 207 13.57 -38.96 1.53
N LYS A 208 13.21 -39.52 0.37
CA LYS A 208 11.94 -40.26 0.20
C LYS A 208 11.90 -41.51 1.10
N ALA A 209 13.00 -42.30 1.15
CA ALA A 209 13.09 -43.47 2.03
C ALA A 209 12.91 -43.06 3.50
N ARG A 210 13.56 -41.96 3.91
CA ARG A 210 13.40 -41.40 5.25
C ARG A 210 11.98 -40.96 5.55
N ALA A 211 11.32 -40.25 4.64
CA ALA A 211 9.92 -39.83 4.77
C ALA A 211 9.00 -41.03 4.96
N ASN A 212 9.15 -42.08 4.14
CA ASN A 212 8.37 -43.30 4.27
C ASN A 212 8.62 -44.00 5.62
N GLN A 213 9.87 -44.06 6.08
CA GLN A 213 10.23 -44.67 7.38
C GLN A 213 9.54 -43.92 8.54
N LEU A 214 9.51 -42.59 8.50
CA LEU A 214 8.83 -41.75 9.51
C LEU A 214 7.32 -42.01 9.51
N VAL A 215 6.66 -42.09 8.34
CA VAL A 215 5.24 -42.44 8.25
C VAL A 215 4.96 -43.80 8.86
N VAL A 216 5.79 -44.81 8.61
CA VAL A 216 5.66 -46.14 9.22
C VAL A 216 5.79 -46.06 10.74
N GLN A 217 6.76 -45.32 11.28
CA GLN A 217 6.93 -45.12 12.72
C GLN A 217 5.71 -44.43 13.34
N ILE A 218 5.19 -43.37 12.71
CA ILE A 218 4.01 -42.64 13.21
C ILE A 218 2.77 -43.57 13.22
N ARG A 219 2.55 -44.32 12.14
CA ARG A 219 1.46 -45.30 12.06
C ARG A 219 1.63 -46.44 13.06
N GLY A 220 2.89 -46.74 13.45
CA GLY A 220 3.22 -47.68 14.53
C GLY A 220 3.07 -47.13 15.95
N GLY A 221 2.60 -45.88 16.10
CA GLY A 221 2.32 -45.25 17.39
C GLY A 221 3.43 -44.33 17.93
N ALA A 222 4.48 -44.05 17.13
CA ALA A 222 5.49 -43.07 17.55
C ALA A 222 4.87 -41.66 17.63
N ASP A 223 5.29 -40.88 18.65
CA ASP A 223 4.80 -39.54 18.84
C ASP A 223 5.27 -38.59 17.71
N PHE A 224 4.30 -38.03 16.99
CA PHE A 224 4.55 -37.15 15.86
C PHE A 224 5.34 -35.91 16.25
N GLY A 225 5.03 -35.29 17.38
CA GLY A 225 5.71 -34.08 17.85
C GLY A 225 7.17 -34.31 18.19
N THR A 226 7.49 -35.48 18.75
CA THR A 226 8.88 -35.90 19.01
C THR A 226 9.64 -36.08 17.69
N LEU A 227 9.04 -36.76 16.72
CA LEU A 227 9.66 -36.95 15.40
C LEU A 227 9.79 -35.63 14.63
N ALA A 228 8.79 -34.75 14.72
CA ALA A 228 8.85 -33.42 14.11
C ALA A 228 9.99 -32.59 14.70
N THR A 229 10.17 -32.61 16.01
CA THR A 229 11.27 -31.92 16.69
C THR A 229 12.64 -32.49 16.29
N ALA A 230 12.73 -33.80 16.07
CA ALA A 230 13.99 -34.47 15.75
C ALA A 230 14.38 -34.38 14.26
N TYR A 231 13.42 -34.38 13.35
CA TYR A 231 13.67 -34.57 11.93
C TYR A 231 13.14 -33.49 11.01
N SER A 232 12.16 -32.69 11.43
CA SER A 232 11.60 -31.64 10.57
C SER A 232 12.62 -30.51 10.38
N GLU A 233 12.78 -30.05 9.17
CA GLU A 233 13.59 -28.88 8.83
C GLU A 233 12.74 -27.59 8.82
N ARG A 234 11.42 -27.72 9.15
CA ARG A 234 10.47 -26.62 9.40
C ARG A 234 9.67 -26.93 10.66
N SER A 235 9.19 -25.88 11.31
CA SER A 235 8.26 -25.99 12.45
C SER A 235 8.74 -26.87 13.63
N GLN A 236 10.04 -27.10 13.80
CA GLN A 236 10.61 -27.90 14.89
C GLN A 236 10.20 -27.39 16.26
N HIS A 237 10.28 -26.07 16.47
CA HIS A 237 9.98 -25.38 17.73
C HIS A 237 8.52 -25.54 18.21
N ASN A 238 7.59 -25.84 17.27
CA ASN A 238 6.16 -26.05 17.56
C ASN A 238 5.76 -27.52 17.54
N LYS A 239 6.72 -28.46 17.63
CA LYS A 239 6.47 -29.90 17.51
C LYS A 239 5.72 -30.26 16.22
N GLY A 240 6.02 -29.53 15.14
CA GLY A 240 5.43 -29.71 13.83
C GLY A 240 4.06 -29.06 13.65
N LYS A 241 3.45 -28.40 14.64
CA LYS A 241 2.14 -27.75 14.47
C LYS A 241 2.22 -26.61 13.46
N VAL A 242 1.31 -26.63 12.47
CA VAL A 242 1.19 -25.62 11.41
C VAL A 242 -0.01 -24.70 11.66
N GLY A 243 -1.14 -25.26 12.05
CA GLY A 243 -2.32 -24.47 12.41
C GLY A 243 -3.64 -25.02 11.87
N LEU A 244 -4.69 -24.19 12.00
CA LEU A 244 -6.04 -24.45 11.54
C LEU A 244 -6.25 -23.84 10.14
N PHE A 245 -6.79 -24.64 9.22
CA PHE A 245 -7.04 -24.22 7.83
C PHE A 245 -8.43 -24.61 7.38
N GLU A 246 -9.04 -23.76 6.57
CA GLU A 246 -10.19 -24.16 5.76
C GLU A 246 -9.70 -24.99 4.57
N VAL A 247 -10.28 -26.18 4.38
CA VAL A 247 -9.82 -27.12 3.34
C VAL A 247 -9.89 -26.50 1.94
N ILE A 248 -10.88 -25.63 1.69
CA ILE A 248 -11.04 -24.93 0.42
C ILE A 248 -9.90 -23.96 0.08
N ASN A 249 -9.20 -23.48 1.10
CA ASN A 249 -8.09 -22.51 0.96
C ASN A 249 -6.71 -23.18 0.94
N LEU A 250 -6.65 -24.51 1.09
CA LEU A 250 -5.40 -25.26 0.98
C LEU A 250 -4.97 -25.36 -0.48
N ARG A 251 -3.66 -25.46 -0.69
CA ARG A 251 -3.12 -25.82 -2.00
C ARG A 251 -3.74 -27.17 -2.46
N PRO A 252 -4.05 -27.33 -3.76
CA PRO A 252 -4.73 -28.54 -4.26
C PRO A 252 -4.02 -29.85 -3.93
N ASP A 253 -2.67 -29.85 -3.93
CA ASP A 253 -1.86 -31.02 -3.60
C ASP A 253 -1.96 -31.40 -2.11
N ILE A 254 -1.95 -30.39 -1.22
CA ILE A 254 -2.15 -30.60 0.23
C ILE A 254 -3.56 -31.09 0.51
N ALA A 255 -4.59 -30.44 -0.05
CA ALA A 255 -5.97 -30.85 0.10
C ALA A 255 -6.21 -32.31 -0.37
N ALA A 256 -5.58 -32.70 -1.50
CA ALA A 256 -5.64 -34.09 -2.00
C ALA A 256 -4.93 -35.07 -1.06
N ALA A 257 -3.75 -34.71 -0.54
CA ALA A 257 -2.98 -35.57 0.36
C ALA A 257 -3.70 -35.88 1.67
N ILE A 258 -4.51 -34.94 2.19
CA ILE A 258 -5.24 -35.12 3.46
C ILE A 258 -6.69 -35.56 3.29
N LYS A 259 -7.20 -35.65 2.06
CA LYS A 259 -8.64 -35.90 1.76
C LYS A 259 -9.23 -37.06 2.52
N ASN A 260 -8.51 -38.17 2.58
CA ASN A 260 -8.96 -39.41 3.23
C ASN A 260 -8.29 -39.68 4.59
N VAL A 261 -7.54 -38.71 5.11
CA VAL A 261 -6.86 -38.86 6.40
C VAL A 261 -7.83 -38.48 7.52
N GLN A 262 -8.06 -39.42 8.44
CA GLN A 262 -8.89 -39.20 9.62
C GLN A 262 -8.15 -38.33 10.65
N ALA A 263 -8.89 -37.72 11.58
CA ALA A 263 -8.28 -37.02 12.72
C ALA A 263 -7.35 -37.95 13.51
N GLY A 264 -6.15 -37.47 13.84
CA GLY A 264 -5.04 -38.24 14.42
C GLY A 264 -4.21 -39.02 13.38
N GLY A 265 -4.66 -39.14 12.14
CA GLY A 265 -3.98 -39.89 11.10
C GLY A 265 -2.90 -39.11 10.36
N VAL A 266 -2.00 -39.86 9.71
CA VAL A 266 -0.92 -39.30 8.86
C VAL A 266 -1.10 -39.74 7.40
N GLY A 267 -0.92 -38.75 6.49
CA GLY A 267 -0.92 -39.00 5.04
C GLY A 267 0.34 -39.70 4.54
N GLU A 268 0.35 -40.04 3.26
CA GLU A 268 1.58 -40.43 2.56
C GLU A 268 2.50 -39.20 2.40
N PRO A 269 3.83 -39.44 2.28
CA PRO A 269 4.75 -38.32 2.03
C PRO A 269 4.42 -37.60 0.74
N LEU A 270 4.11 -36.29 0.84
CA LEU A 270 3.83 -35.43 -0.29
C LEU A 270 5.14 -34.86 -0.85
N LYS A 271 5.45 -35.13 -2.12
CA LYS A 271 6.61 -34.55 -2.79
C LYS A 271 6.29 -33.10 -3.19
N THR A 272 7.22 -32.21 -2.91
CA THR A 272 7.26 -30.82 -3.36
C THR A 272 8.59 -30.54 -4.06
N ASP A 273 8.73 -29.38 -4.70
CA ASP A 273 10.00 -28.98 -5.34
C ASP A 273 11.15 -28.86 -4.34
N GLU A 274 10.86 -28.52 -3.08
CA GLU A 274 11.85 -28.30 -2.02
C GLU A 274 12.14 -29.54 -1.19
N GLY A 275 11.24 -30.55 -1.18
CA GLY A 275 11.41 -31.70 -0.32
C GLY A 275 10.18 -32.58 -0.21
N TYR A 276 10.11 -33.34 0.88
CA TYR A 276 8.99 -34.17 1.23
C TYR A 276 8.28 -33.65 2.48
N GLN A 277 6.95 -33.54 2.42
CA GLN A 277 6.08 -33.17 3.53
C GLN A 277 5.32 -34.41 4.02
N ILE A 278 5.33 -34.64 5.33
CA ILE A 278 4.49 -35.62 6.00
C ILE A 278 3.46 -34.83 6.80
N LEU A 279 2.20 -34.95 6.42
CA LEU A 279 1.09 -34.20 7.02
C LEU A 279 0.29 -35.08 7.94
N ARG A 280 0.07 -34.63 9.17
CA ARG A 280 -0.88 -35.24 10.12
C ARG A 280 -2.09 -34.33 10.26
N VAL A 281 -3.28 -34.91 10.22
CA VAL A 281 -4.53 -34.22 10.54
C VAL A 281 -4.77 -34.33 12.04
N ASP A 282 -4.53 -33.27 12.81
CA ASP A 282 -4.71 -33.27 14.26
C ASP A 282 -6.18 -33.25 14.65
N ALA A 283 -6.97 -32.43 13.93
CA ALA A 283 -8.42 -32.36 14.06
C ALA A 283 -9.07 -32.06 12.72
N ARG A 284 -10.30 -32.52 12.56
CA ARG A 284 -11.11 -32.25 11.38
C ARG A 284 -12.53 -31.90 11.80
N THR A 285 -13.02 -30.75 11.37
CA THR A 285 -14.41 -30.33 11.57
C THR A 285 -15.11 -30.32 10.23
N ALA A 286 -16.12 -31.13 10.09
CA ALA A 286 -16.90 -31.19 8.86
C ALA A 286 -17.53 -29.82 8.54
N GLY A 287 -17.57 -29.49 7.27
CA GLY A 287 -18.34 -28.36 6.78
C GLY A 287 -19.85 -28.60 6.95
N SER A 288 -20.62 -27.51 6.93
CA SER A 288 -22.08 -27.60 6.97
C SER A 288 -22.64 -27.57 5.55
N SER A 289 -23.54 -28.49 5.26
CA SER A 289 -24.35 -28.45 4.03
C SER A 289 -25.51 -27.46 4.11
N THR A 290 -25.80 -26.96 5.34
CA THR A 290 -26.87 -26.00 5.58
C THR A 290 -26.27 -24.61 5.78
N PRO A 291 -26.59 -23.65 4.89
CA PRO A 291 -26.11 -22.28 5.05
C PRO A 291 -26.80 -21.63 6.25
N THR A 292 -26.04 -20.86 7.01
CA THR A 292 -26.56 -20.14 8.18
C THR A 292 -26.49 -18.63 7.92
N PHE A 293 -27.63 -17.96 8.08
CA PHE A 293 -27.66 -16.51 7.99
C PHE A 293 -26.93 -15.89 9.19
N ASN A 294 -25.85 -15.18 8.90
CA ASN A 294 -25.17 -14.32 9.84
C ASN A 294 -25.08 -12.93 9.25
N GLU A 295 -25.75 -11.96 9.88
CA GLU A 295 -25.85 -10.59 9.38
C GLU A 295 -24.50 -9.97 9.07
N MET A 296 -23.56 -10.05 10.03
CA MET A 296 -22.21 -9.47 9.85
C MET A 296 -21.48 -10.10 8.68
N LYS A 297 -21.54 -11.42 8.56
CA LYS A 297 -20.87 -12.15 7.47
C LYS A 297 -21.47 -11.83 6.10
N VAL A 298 -22.80 -11.74 6.02
CA VAL A 298 -23.48 -11.36 4.77
C VAL A 298 -23.09 -9.92 4.39
N ARG A 299 -23.08 -9.01 5.36
CA ARG A 299 -22.69 -7.62 5.20
C ARG A 299 -21.26 -7.48 4.70
N GLU A 300 -20.31 -8.20 5.31
CA GLU A 300 -18.91 -8.24 4.86
C GLU A 300 -18.79 -8.68 3.39
N VAL A 301 -19.45 -9.79 3.02
CA VAL A 301 -19.37 -10.33 1.66
C VAL A 301 -19.92 -9.33 0.65
N ILE A 302 -21.10 -8.74 0.90
CA ILE A 302 -21.69 -7.72 0.02
C ILE A 302 -20.76 -6.52 -0.10
N THR A 303 -20.26 -6.04 1.04
CA THR A 303 -19.36 -4.87 1.06
C THR A 303 -18.10 -5.15 0.25
N THR A 304 -17.44 -6.28 0.48
CA THR A 304 -16.22 -6.66 -0.26
C THR A 304 -16.45 -6.70 -1.76
N GLU A 305 -17.60 -7.23 -2.20
CA GLU A 305 -17.93 -7.32 -3.63
C GLU A 305 -18.25 -5.97 -4.27
N ARG A 306 -18.92 -5.08 -3.52
CA ARG A 306 -19.36 -3.76 -4.06
C ARG A 306 -18.33 -2.67 -3.89
N LEU A 307 -17.39 -2.83 -2.97
CA LEU A 307 -16.43 -1.79 -2.58
C LEU A 307 -15.61 -1.24 -3.75
N PRO A 308 -15.03 -2.06 -4.66
CA PRO A 308 -14.24 -1.53 -5.77
C PRO A 308 -15.05 -0.58 -6.66
N LYS A 309 -16.30 -0.96 -6.97
CA LYS A 309 -17.20 -0.15 -7.79
C LYS A 309 -17.64 1.12 -7.04
N ALA A 310 -17.95 1.02 -5.75
CA ALA A 310 -18.36 2.17 -4.94
C ALA A 310 -17.24 3.21 -4.83
N ARG A 311 -15.99 2.77 -4.62
CA ARG A 311 -14.82 3.66 -4.58
C ARG A 311 -14.57 4.33 -5.93
N GLU A 312 -14.70 3.59 -7.04
CA GLU A 312 -14.56 4.19 -8.37
C GLU A 312 -15.65 5.23 -8.66
N GLN A 313 -16.90 4.94 -8.30
CA GLN A 313 -18.01 5.90 -8.43
C GLN A 313 -17.77 7.16 -7.59
N TYR A 314 -17.23 7.00 -6.38
CA TYR A 314 -16.89 8.13 -5.53
C TYR A 314 -15.76 8.98 -6.13
N LEU A 315 -14.69 8.36 -6.63
CA LEU A 315 -13.63 9.06 -7.32
C LEU A 315 -14.14 9.78 -8.57
N GLN A 316 -15.06 9.16 -9.32
CA GLN A 316 -15.71 9.81 -10.46
C GLN A 316 -16.50 11.04 -10.05
N GLN A 317 -17.22 10.97 -8.93
CA GLN A 317 -17.91 12.12 -8.37
C GLN A 317 -16.92 13.23 -7.99
N LEU A 318 -15.86 12.91 -7.26
CA LEU A 318 -14.84 13.89 -6.90
C LEU A 318 -14.22 14.56 -8.13
N ARG A 319 -13.95 13.78 -9.21
CA ARG A 319 -13.45 14.33 -10.49
C ARG A 319 -14.43 15.30 -11.15
N ASN A 320 -15.73 15.00 -11.10
CA ASN A 320 -16.76 15.85 -11.70
C ASN A 320 -16.99 17.15 -10.91
N ASP A 321 -16.82 17.10 -9.58
CA ASP A 321 -17.04 18.23 -8.69
C ASP A 321 -15.82 19.15 -8.57
N ALA A 322 -14.64 18.68 -9.01
CA ALA A 322 -13.38 19.40 -8.90
C ALA A 322 -12.96 20.11 -10.20
N TYR A 323 -12.18 21.17 -10.04
CA TYR A 323 -11.41 21.71 -11.16
C TYR A 323 -10.18 20.84 -11.41
N VAL A 324 -10.13 20.18 -12.58
CA VAL A 324 -8.97 19.38 -13.01
C VAL A 324 -8.47 19.91 -14.34
N SER A 325 -7.20 20.32 -14.39
CA SER A 325 -6.51 20.76 -15.60
C SER A 325 -5.23 19.96 -15.80
N VAL A 326 -5.09 19.31 -16.94
CA VAL A 326 -3.91 18.51 -17.30
C VAL A 326 -3.07 19.27 -18.32
N ALA A 327 -1.76 19.32 -18.11
CA ALA A 327 -0.82 19.97 -19.04
C ALA A 327 -0.95 19.38 -20.45
N GLU A 328 -0.76 20.23 -21.47
CA GLU A 328 -1.01 19.88 -22.89
C GLU A 328 -0.29 18.59 -23.30
N ALA A 329 0.97 18.42 -22.88
CA ALA A 329 1.79 17.26 -23.21
C ALA A 329 1.18 15.90 -22.74
N TYR A 330 0.31 15.91 -21.73
CA TYR A 330 -0.29 14.70 -21.14
C TYR A 330 -1.79 14.60 -21.38
N ARG A 331 -2.43 15.69 -21.81
CA ARG A 331 -3.90 15.80 -21.87
C ARG A 331 -4.55 14.70 -22.71
N ALA A 332 -4.03 14.46 -23.92
CA ALA A 332 -4.61 13.47 -24.82
C ALA A 332 -4.62 12.04 -24.26
N ALA A 333 -3.59 11.68 -23.48
CA ALA A 333 -3.47 10.36 -22.90
C ALA A 333 -4.20 10.22 -21.53
N VAL A 334 -4.25 11.28 -20.74
CA VAL A 334 -4.78 11.23 -19.34
C VAL A 334 -6.27 11.52 -19.26
N THR A 335 -6.79 12.50 -20.04
CA THR A 335 -8.20 12.90 -19.96
C THR A 335 -9.19 11.75 -20.18
N PRO A 336 -8.97 10.83 -21.14
CA PRO A 336 -9.88 9.68 -21.32
C PRO A 336 -9.94 8.76 -20.08
N LEU A 337 -8.84 8.64 -19.32
CA LEU A 337 -8.76 7.80 -18.12
C LEU A 337 -9.52 8.40 -16.94
N LEU A 338 -9.64 9.71 -16.89
CA LEU A 338 -10.34 10.42 -15.83
C LEU A 338 -11.86 10.42 -16.02
N ASN A 339 -12.36 10.15 -17.24
CA ASN A 339 -13.78 10.21 -17.58
C ASN A 339 -14.47 11.52 -17.12
N ILE A 340 -13.72 12.63 -17.13
CA ILE A 340 -14.27 13.93 -16.75
C ILE A 340 -15.22 14.36 -17.86
N VAL A 341 -16.49 14.59 -17.50
CA VAL A 341 -17.44 15.28 -18.40
C VAL A 341 -17.04 16.75 -18.41
N PRO A 342 -16.59 17.33 -19.55
CA PRO A 342 -16.28 18.74 -19.61
C PRO A 342 -17.50 19.53 -19.12
N PRO A 343 -17.34 20.56 -18.25
CA PRO A 343 -18.44 21.43 -17.94
C PRO A 343 -19.00 21.95 -19.26
N ALA A 344 -20.30 21.76 -19.48
CA ALA A 344 -20.96 22.27 -20.68
C ALA A 344 -20.52 23.71 -20.86
N ALA A 345 -19.88 24.03 -21.99
CA ALA A 345 -19.36 25.36 -22.28
C ALA A 345 -20.47 26.36 -21.92
N ALA A 346 -20.22 27.21 -20.94
CA ALA A 346 -21.19 28.22 -20.52
C ALA A 346 -21.50 29.04 -21.77
N THR A 347 -22.65 28.78 -22.35
CA THR A 347 -23.17 29.53 -23.49
C THR A 347 -23.25 30.96 -23.01
N LYS A 348 -22.30 31.81 -23.39
CA LYS A 348 -22.40 33.25 -23.23
C LYS A 348 -23.64 33.66 -23.99
N THR A 349 -24.74 33.75 -23.29
CA THR A 349 -25.93 34.46 -23.78
C THR A 349 -25.55 35.92 -23.92
N ASN A 350 -25.17 36.26 -25.14
CA ASN A 350 -25.02 37.65 -25.60
C ASN A 350 -26.43 38.28 -25.53
N LYS A 351 -26.72 38.94 -24.41
CA LYS A 351 -27.83 39.90 -24.35
C LYS A 351 -27.35 41.14 -25.11
N ASP A 352 -27.37 41.08 -26.44
CA ASP A 352 -27.31 42.29 -27.24
C ASP A 352 -28.60 43.06 -27.07
N LYS A 353 -28.38 44.21 -26.49
CA LYS A 353 -29.07 45.48 -26.67
C LYS A 353 -29.98 45.53 -27.87
N ASN A 354 -31.22 45.76 -27.68
CA ASN A 354 -32.05 46.59 -28.53
C ASN A 354 -32.93 47.47 -27.64
N GLU A 355 -32.38 48.60 -27.24
CA GLU A 355 -33.13 49.82 -27.04
C GLU A 355 -33.14 50.57 -28.38
N LYS A 356 -34.33 50.88 -28.88
CA LYS A 356 -34.72 52.14 -29.47
C LYS A 356 -35.97 51.98 -30.34
N PRO A 357 -36.67 53.09 -30.54
CA PRO A 357 -36.85 54.32 -29.76
C PRO A 357 -38.23 54.44 -29.14
#